data_00db88ad6eda87209cb982cf021e1c72
#
_entry.id   00db88ad6eda87209cb982cf021e1c72
#
_cell.length_a   1.000
_cell.length_b   1.000
_cell.length_c   1.000
_cell.angle_alpha   90.00
_cell.angle_beta   90.00
_cell.angle_gamma   90.00
#
_symmetry.space_group_name_H-M   'P 1'
#
loop_
_entity.id
_entity.type
_entity.pdbx_description
1 polymer ?
#
loop_
_entity_poly.entity_id
_entity_poly.type
_entity_poly.pdbx_seq_one_letter_code
_entity_poly.pdbx_strand_id
1 'polypeptide(L)'
;KLGPEEITRDIPNVGEDTLKDLDDDGVIRIGAEVKSGDYLVGKVTPKGETELTAEERLLRAIFGEKAREVRDTSLKVPHGEAGIIVDVKVFTRKNGDELAPGVNKVVRVYIAQKRKISVGDKMAGRHGNKGVVSRILPQEDMPFLPDGTPLDIVLNPLGVPSRMNI
;
A
#
# COMPACT_ATOMS: atom_id res chain seq x y z
N LYS A 1 -28.97 -13.28 2.60
CA LYS A 1 -27.89 -13.28 3.61
C LYS A 1 -26.76 -14.16 3.09
N LEU A 2 -25.66 -13.51 2.72
CA LEU A 2 -24.57 -14.17 1.99
C LEU A 2 -23.46 -14.76 2.90
N GLY A 3 -23.59 -14.59 4.21
CA GLY A 3 -22.56 -15.01 5.14
C GLY A 3 -21.44 -13.99 5.32
N PRO A 4 -20.49 -14.22 6.24
CA PRO A 4 -19.43 -13.27 6.53
C PRO A 4 -18.32 -13.30 5.45
N GLU A 5 -17.64 -12.18 5.29
CA GLU A 5 -16.41 -12.11 4.53
C GLU A 5 -15.28 -12.79 5.30
N GLU A 6 -14.33 -13.38 4.60
CA GLU A 6 -13.22 -14.09 5.22
C GLU A 6 -11.89 -13.54 4.73
N ILE A 7 -10.97 -13.30 5.67
CA ILE A 7 -9.57 -13.00 5.36
C ILE A 7 -8.82 -14.32 5.29
N THR A 8 -8.32 -14.66 4.10
CA THR A 8 -7.69 -15.95 3.83
C THR A 8 -6.68 -15.85 2.70
N ARG A 9 -5.73 -16.78 2.68
CA ARG A 9 -4.80 -16.97 1.57
C ARG A 9 -5.43 -17.74 0.41
N ASP A 10 -6.51 -18.44 0.68
CA ASP A 10 -7.18 -19.30 -0.28
C ASP A 10 -8.12 -18.49 -1.17
N ILE A 11 -7.56 -17.93 -2.24
CA ILE A 11 -8.25 -17.03 -3.17
C ILE A 11 -8.46 -17.75 -4.49
N PRO A 12 -9.69 -17.77 -5.04
CA PRO A 12 -9.96 -18.46 -6.30
C PRO A 12 -9.26 -17.75 -7.47
N ASN A 13 -8.79 -18.54 -8.44
CA ASN A 13 -8.21 -18.08 -9.71
C ASN A 13 -6.94 -17.23 -9.56
N VAL A 14 -6.21 -17.39 -8.47
CA VAL A 14 -4.94 -16.69 -8.22
C VAL A 14 -3.82 -17.72 -8.04
N GLY A 15 -2.72 -17.53 -8.76
CA GLY A 15 -1.56 -18.41 -8.68
C GLY A 15 -0.75 -18.25 -7.39
N GLU A 16 -0.04 -19.29 -7.01
CA GLU A 16 0.81 -19.28 -5.80
C GLU A 16 1.90 -18.18 -5.85
N ASP A 17 2.43 -17.88 -7.04
CA ASP A 17 3.44 -16.84 -7.21
C ASP A 17 2.93 -15.46 -6.80
N THR A 18 1.66 -15.20 -7.03
CA THR A 18 1.01 -13.94 -6.65
C THR A 18 0.80 -13.84 -5.14
N LEU A 19 0.67 -14.98 -4.47
CA LEU A 19 0.40 -15.09 -3.03
C LEU A 19 1.64 -15.41 -2.21
N LYS A 20 2.82 -15.42 -2.82
CA LYS A 20 4.07 -15.87 -2.17
C LYS A 20 4.44 -15.11 -0.89
N ASP A 21 4.11 -13.82 -0.82
CA ASP A 21 4.43 -12.97 0.33
C ASP A 21 3.33 -12.94 1.39
N LEU A 22 2.21 -13.60 1.15
CA LEU A 22 1.15 -13.75 2.14
C LEU A 22 1.45 -14.94 3.07
N ASP A 23 1.18 -14.75 4.36
CA ASP A 23 1.29 -15.84 5.32
C ASP A 23 0.08 -16.77 5.25
N ASP A 24 0.03 -17.78 6.13
CA ASP A 24 -1.06 -18.76 6.15
C ASP A 24 -2.42 -18.11 6.46
N ASP A 25 -2.43 -16.96 7.12
CA ASP A 25 -3.64 -16.21 7.44
C ASP A 25 -4.06 -15.26 6.31
N GLY A 26 -3.30 -15.19 5.23
CA GLY A 26 -3.60 -14.33 4.09
C GLY A 26 -3.12 -12.90 4.24
N VAL A 27 -2.26 -12.61 5.21
CA VAL A 27 -1.72 -11.28 5.48
C VAL A 27 -0.26 -11.21 5.02
N ILE A 28 0.13 -10.09 4.41
CA ILE A 28 1.48 -9.94 3.89
C ILE A 28 2.52 -9.90 5.03
N ARG A 29 3.69 -10.47 4.76
CA ARG A 29 4.80 -10.47 5.72
C ARG A 29 5.51 -9.12 5.78
N ILE A 30 6.06 -8.81 6.95
CA ILE A 30 6.91 -7.62 7.14
C ILE A 30 8.21 -7.81 6.33
N GLY A 31 8.66 -6.75 5.67
CA GLY A 31 9.85 -6.76 4.84
C GLY A 31 9.61 -7.10 3.37
N ALA A 32 8.38 -7.43 2.98
CA ALA A 32 8.04 -7.70 1.59
C ALA A 32 8.09 -6.43 0.75
N GLU A 33 8.66 -6.52 -0.44
CA GLU A 33 8.61 -5.45 -1.43
C GLU A 33 7.32 -5.59 -2.24
N VAL A 34 6.57 -4.51 -2.37
CA VAL A 34 5.30 -4.49 -3.09
C VAL A 34 5.25 -3.40 -4.14
N LYS A 35 4.49 -3.64 -5.18
CA LYS A 35 4.23 -2.72 -6.29
C LYS A 35 2.74 -2.72 -6.61
N SER A 36 2.31 -1.82 -7.47
CA SER A 36 0.90 -1.72 -7.89
C SER A 36 0.32 -3.08 -8.27
N GLY A 37 -0.82 -3.41 -7.71
CA GLY A 37 -1.53 -4.65 -7.98
C GLY A 37 -1.13 -5.85 -7.13
N ASP A 38 -0.07 -5.76 -6.33
CA ASP A 38 0.34 -6.84 -5.43
C ASP A 38 -0.67 -7.00 -4.29
N TYR A 39 -0.90 -8.25 -3.86
CA TYR A 39 -1.82 -8.54 -2.77
C TYR A 39 -1.20 -8.18 -1.42
N LEU A 40 -1.96 -7.44 -0.62
CA LEU A 40 -1.58 -7.08 0.76
C LEU A 40 -2.30 -7.97 1.77
N VAL A 41 -3.60 -8.12 1.62
CA VAL A 41 -4.43 -8.96 2.48
C VAL A 41 -5.40 -9.73 1.61
N GLY A 42 -5.37 -11.04 1.66
CA GLY A 42 -6.30 -11.89 0.94
C GLY A 42 -7.65 -11.88 1.61
N LYS A 43 -8.70 -11.54 0.88
CA LYS A 43 -10.07 -11.54 1.36
C LYS A 43 -11.01 -12.04 0.29
N VAL A 44 -11.96 -12.83 0.71
CA VAL A 44 -13.02 -13.33 -0.18
C VAL A 44 -14.38 -12.98 0.39
N THR A 45 -15.31 -12.68 -0.49
CA THR A 45 -16.68 -12.31 -0.16
C THR A 45 -17.62 -13.31 -0.82
N PRO A 46 -18.61 -13.86 -0.10
CA PRO A 46 -19.58 -14.77 -0.70
C PRO A 46 -20.33 -14.12 -1.86
N LYS A 47 -20.54 -14.89 -2.94
CA LYS A 47 -21.36 -14.46 -4.07
C LYS A 47 -22.82 -14.83 -3.83
N GLY A 48 -23.73 -13.92 -4.18
CA GLY A 48 -25.14 -14.23 -4.30
C GLY A 48 -25.41 -15.04 -5.56
N GLU A 49 -26.52 -15.78 -5.59
CA GLU A 49 -26.91 -16.56 -6.77
C GLU A 49 -27.06 -15.69 -8.02
N THR A 50 -27.46 -14.43 -7.85
CA THR A 50 -27.64 -13.47 -8.95
C THR A 50 -26.31 -12.96 -9.53
N GLU A 51 -25.20 -13.10 -8.80
CA GLU A 51 -23.88 -12.65 -9.22
C GLU A 51 -23.12 -13.72 -10.01
N LEU A 52 -23.65 -14.96 -10.09
CA LEU A 52 -23.02 -16.04 -10.83
C LEU A 52 -23.21 -15.84 -12.33
N THR A 53 -22.13 -15.97 -13.08
CA THR A 53 -22.21 -16.00 -14.55
C THR A 53 -22.82 -17.32 -15.01
N ALA A 54 -23.30 -17.36 -16.26
CA ALA A 54 -23.83 -18.61 -16.81
C ALA A 54 -22.81 -19.74 -16.81
N GLU A 55 -21.53 -19.43 -17.05
CA GLU A 55 -20.43 -20.40 -16.98
C GLU A 55 -20.21 -20.93 -15.58
N GLU A 56 -20.24 -20.06 -14.57
CA GLU A 56 -20.10 -20.46 -13.17
C GLU A 56 -21.24 -21.34 -12.69
N ARG A 57 -22.47 -21.04 -13.13
CA ARG A 57 -23.65 -21.87 -12.86
C ARG A 57 -23.51 -23.26 -13.47
N LEU A 58 -22.99 -23.33 -14.70
CA LEU A 58 -22.75 -24.58 -15.38
C LEU A 58 -21.69 -25.44 -14.66
N LEU A 59 -20.58 -24.82 -14.30
CA LEU A 59 -19.51 -25.47 -13.54
C LEU A 59 -20.03 -25.99 -12.20
N ARG A 60 -20.86 -25.21 -11.52
CA ARG A 60 -21.47 -25.61 -10.26
C ARG A 60 -22.41 -26.81 -10.43
N ALA A 61 -23.17 -26.85 -11.54
CA ALA A 61 -24.03 -27.98 -11.86
C ALA A 61 -23.25 -29.25 -12.19
N ILE A 62 -22.08 -29.11 -12.84
CA ILE A 62 -21.23 -30.24 -13.27
C ILE A 62 -20.35 -30.74 -12.12
N PHE A 63 -19.71 -29.83 -11.38
CA PHE A 63 -18.72 -30.16 -10.34
C PHE A 63 -19.26 -30.06 -8.90
N GLY A 64 -20.54 -29.77 -8.75
CA GLY A 64 -21.17 -29.65 -7.45
C GLY A 64 -20.65 -28.44 -6.65
N GLU A 65 -20.69 -28.54 -5.31
CA GLU A 65 -20.29 -27.44 -4.40
C GLU A 65 -18.79 -27.14 -4.41
N LYS A 66 -17.98 -27.84 -5.21
CA LYS A 66 -16.54 -27.60 -5.31
C LYS A 66 -16.21 -26.31 -6.03
N ALA A 67 -17.13 -25.75 -6.80
CA ALA A 67 -16.98 -24.41 -7.35
C ALA A 67 -17.25 -23.41 -6.22
N ARG A 68 -16.20 -22.69 -5.79
CA ARG A 68 -16.33 -21.72 -4.69
C ARG A 68 -17.27 -20.58 -5.06
N GLU A 69 -18.21 -20.32 -4.17
CA GLU A 69 -19.17 -19.24 -4.29
C GLU A 69 -18.63 -17.93 -3.70
N VAL A 70 -17.35 -17.66 -3.88
CA VAL A 70 -16.73 -16.47 -3.34
C VAL A 70 -16.02 -15.68 -4.45
N ARG A 71 -16.04 -14.38 -4.31
CA ARG A 71 -15.29 -13.47 -5.18
C ARG A 71 -14.11 -12.90 -4.43
N ASP A 72 -13.05 -12.60 -5.15
CA ASP A 72 -11.85 -11.97 -4.62
C ASP A 72 -12.12 -10.49 -4.34
N THR A 73 -12.12 -10.11 -3.08
CA THR A 73 -12.23 -8.72 -2.61
C THR A 73 -11.00 -8.31 -1.83
N SER A 74 -9.86 -8.92 -2.13
CA SER A 74 -8.59 -8.69 -1.43
C SER A 74 -8.12 -7.25 -1.55
N LEU A 75 -7.40 -6.80 -0.52
CA LEU A 75 -6.71 -5.51 -0.56
C LEU A 75 -5.44 -5.65 -1.38
N LYS A 76 -5.32 -4.82 -2.40
CA LYS A 76 -4.14 -4.76 -3.27
C LYS A 76 -3.49 -3.39 -3.16
N VAL A 77 -2.22 -3.31 -3.54
CA VAL A 77 -1.52 -2.03 -3.62
C VAL A 77 -2.20 -1.15 -4.68
N PRO A 78 -2.60 0.09 -4.33
CA PRO A 78 -3.24 0.99 -5.29
C PRO A 78 -2.33 1.31 -6.48
N HIS A 79 -2.95 1.71 -7.58
CA HIS A 79 -2.22 2.05 -8.79
C HIS A 79 -1.25 3.21 -8.55
N GLY A 80 -0.03 3.06 -9.01
CA GLY A 80 1.02 4.07 -8.88
C GLY A 80 1.76 4.05 -7.55
N GLU A 81 1.43 3.13 -6.64
CA GLU A 81 2.11 3.00 -5.35
C GLU A 81 3.04 1.80 -5.32
N ALA A 82 4.13 1.93 -4.60
CA ALA A 82 5.09 0.85 -4.36
C ALA A 82 5.84 1.13 -3.05
N GLY A 83 6.40 0.10 -2.44
CA GLY A 83 7.13 0.28 -1.20
C GLY A 83 7.52 -1.02 -0.54
N ILE A 84 7.88 -0.93 0.73
CA ILE A 84 8.28 -2.07 1.57
C ILE A 84 7.35 -2.10 2.78
N ILE A 85 6.89 -3.29 3.14
CA ILE A 85 6.03 -3.47 4.30
C ILE A 85 6.88 -3.33 5.57
N VAL A 86 6.57 -2.36 6.40
CA VAL A 86 7.34 -2.07 7.63
C VAL A 86 6.65 -2.57 8.89
N ASP A 87 5.33 -2.70 8.88
CA ASP A 87 4.58 -3.23 10.02
C ASP A 87 3.20 -3.71 9.57
N VAL A 88 2.64 -4.65 10.32
CA VAL A 88 1.30 -5.17 10.13
C VAL A 88 0.66 -5.34 11.50
N LYS A 89 -0.54 -4.78 11.69
CA LYS A 89 -1.31 -4.93 12.92
C LYS A 89 -2.66 -5.56 12.63
N VAL A 90 -3.02 -6.52 13.46
CA VAL A 90 -4.30 -7.23 13.35
C VAL A 90 -5.12 -6.98 14.61
N PHE A 91 -6.34 -6.50 14.43
CA PHE A 91 -7.28 -6.24 15.51
C PHE A 91 -8.49 -7.15 15.34
N THR A 92 -8.88 -7.82 16.41
CA THR A 92 -10.05 -8.73 16.40
C THR A 92 -10.94 -8.49 17.61
N ARG A 93 -12.25 -8.74 17.46
CA ARG A 93 -13.17 -8.68 18.58
C ARG A 93 -12.88 -9.74 19.63
N LYS A 94 -12.35 -10.87 19.21
CA LYS A 94 -11.95 -11.97 20.13
C LYS A 94 -10.86 -11.54 21.10
N ASN A 95 -10.01 -10.60 20.69
CA ASN A 95 -8.93 -10.05 21.53
C ASN A 95 -9.37 -8.86 22.39
N GLY A 96 -10.66 -8.48 22.33
CA GLY A 96 -11.19 -7.36 23.08
C GLY A 96 -10.99 -6.00 22.43
N ASP A 97 -10.55 -5.94 21.18
CA ASP A 97 -10.36 -4.70 20.45
C ASP A 97 -11.71 -4.07 20.09
N GLU A 98 -11.79 -2.74 20.22
CA GLU A 98 -12.99 -2.00 19.82
C GLU A 98 -12.99 -1.82 18.30
N LEU A 99 -14.00 -2.39 17.64
CA LEU A 99 -14.17 -2.29 16.21
C LEU A 99 -15.55 -1.69 15.88
N ALA A 100 -15.66 -1.11 14.70
CA ALA A 100 -16.92 -0.56 14.21
C ALA A 100 -18.01 -1.64 14.15
N PRO A 101 -19.31 -1.25 14.24
CA PRO A 101 -20.40 -2.22 14.12
C PRO A 101 -20.32 -3.04 12.84
N GLY A 102 -20.47 -4.35 12.97
CA GLY A 102 -20.41 -5.28 11.85
C GLY A 102 -19.01 -5.69 11.42
N VAL A 103 -17.97 -5.13 12.04
CA VAL A 103 -16.57 -5.47 11.75
C VAL A 103 -16.06 -6.45 12.80
N ASN A 104 -15.53 -7.59 12.36
CA ASN A 104 -14.99 -8.63 13.23
C ASN A 104 -13.47 -8.64 13.28
N LYS A 105 -12.80 -8.17 12.23
CA LYS A 105 -11.34 -8.17 12.12
C LYS A 105 -10.88 -6.99 11.26
N VAL A 106 -9.85 -6.29 11.71
CA VAL A 106 -9.20 -5.22 10.96
C VAL A 106 -7.72 -5.54 10.85
N VAL A 107 -7.19 -5.47 9.64
CA VAL A 107 -5.77 -5.62 9.36
C VAL A 107 -5.24 -4.28 8.86
N ARG A 108 -4.24 -3.75 9.53
CA ARG A 108 -3.61 -2.49 9.15
C ARG A 108 -2.20 -2.77 8.66
N VAL A 109 -1.94 -2.42 7.42
CA VAL A 109 -0.64 -2.63 6.76
C VAL A 109 0.07 -1.29 6.61
N TYR A 110 1.29 -1.21 7.10
CA TYR A 110 2.13 0.00 7.00
C TYR A 110 3.16 -0.20 5.89
N ILE A 111 3.16 0.71 4.91
CA ILE A 111 4.06 0.67 3.76
C ILE A 111 4.97 1.88 3.80
N ALA A 112 6.29 1.67 3.73
CA ALA A 112 7.27 2.74 3.59
C ALA A 112 7.52 3.00 2.10
N GLN A 113 7.33 4.24 1.68
CA GLN A 113 7.59 4.68 0.32
C GLN A 113 8.76 5.66 0.28
N LYS A 114 9.60 5.56 -0.75
CA LYS A 114 10.56 6.60 -1.08
C LYS A 114 9.92 7.54 -2.11
N ARG A 115 9.39 8.64 -1.65
CA ARG A 115 8.90 9.69 -2.55
C ARG A 115 10.06 10.55 -2.97
N LYS A 116 10.18 10.75 -4.28
CA LYS A 116 11.15 11.68 -4.84
C LYS A 116 10.58 13.09 -4.85
N ILE A 117 11.44 14.07 -4.63
CA ILE A 117 11.07 15.47 -4.74
C ILE A 117 10.86 15.81 -6.22
N SER A 118 9.85 16.63 -6.49
CA SER A 118 9.59 17.16 -7.83
C SER A 118 9.49 18.68 -7.79
N VAL A 119 9.61 19.32 -8.97
CA VAL A 119 9.41 20.77 -9.10
C VAL A 119 7.99 21.11 -8.63
N GLY A 120 7.88 22.14 -7.78
CA GLY A 120 6.61 22.54 -7.18
C GLY A 120 6.37 21.99 -5.78
N ASP A 121 7.16 21.05 -5.31
CA ASP A 121 7.03 20.53 -3.96
C ASP A 121 7.52 21.54 -2.93
N LYS A 122 6.80 21.64 -1.82
CA LYS A 122 7.15 22.54 -0.74
C LYS A 122 8.12 21.88 0.23
N MET A 123 9.20 22.57 0.50
CA MET A 123 10.20 22.11 1.46
C MET A 123 10.50 23.15 2.52
N ALA A 124 10.91 22.72 3.70
CA ALA A 124 11.23 23.60 4.81
C ALA A 124 12.42 23.09 5.58
N GLY A 125 13.23 24.00 6.11
CA GLY A 125 14.28 23.69 7.04
C GLY A 125 13.79 23.76 8.50
N ARG A 126 14.72 23.60 9.43
CA ARG A 126 14.42 23.59 10.88
C ARG A 126 14.22 25.00 11.48
N HIS A 127 14.52 26.06 10.75
CA HIS A 127 14.54 27.43 11.28
C HIS A 127 13.46 28.34 10.67
N GLY A 128 12.34 27.74 10.24
CA GLY A 128 11.23 28.50 9.67
C GLY A 128 11.42 28.92 8.22
N ASN A 129 12.51 28.51 7.60
CA ASN A 129 12.77 28.76 6.18
C ASN A 129 11.99 27.76 5.33
N LYS A 130 11.08 28.28 4.51
CA LYS A 130 10.25 27.47 3.61
C LYS A 130 10.39 27.95 2.18
N GLY A 131 10.21 27.03 1.26
CA GLY A 131 10.30 27.34 -0.17
C GLY A 131 9.71 26.25 -1.01
N VAL A 132 9.55 26.54 -2.28
CA VAL A 132 9.05 25.60 -3.27
C VAL A 132 10.19 25.21 -4.21
N VAL A 133 10.32 23.93 -4.52
CA VAL A 133 11.36 23.44 -5.43
C VAL A 133 11.12 24.02 -6.81
N SER A 134 12.09 24.81 -7.31
CA SER A 134 12.01 25.44 -8.63
C SER A 134 12.75 24.68 -9.69
N ARG A 135 13.84 24.00 -9.34
CA ARG A 135 14.67 23.24 -10.28
C ARG A 135 15.25 22.00 -9.61
N ILE A 136 15.38 20.94 -10.39
CA ILE A 136 16.11 19.77 -10.00
C ILE A 136 17.25 19.61 -11.01
N LEU A 137 18.48 19.67 -10.53
CA LEU A 137 19.68 19.62 -11.36
C LEU A 137 20.36 18.26 -11.24
N PRO A 138 21.06 17.80 -12.31
CA PRO A 138 21.95 16.66 -12.21
C PRO A 138 23.03 16.93 -11.17
N GLN A 139 23.57 15.86 -10.61
CA GLN A 139 24.60 15.94 -9.58
C GLN A 139 25.84 16.69 -10.05
N GLU A 140 26.20 16.56 -11.33
CA GLU A 140 27.36 17.22 -11.94
C GLU A 140 27.22 18.75 -11.98
N ASP A 141 25.98 19.26 -12.05
CA ASP A 141 25.69 20.70 -12.15
C ASP A 141 25.54 21.37 -10.79
N MET A 142 25.57 20.60 -9.72
CA MET A 142 25.46 21.15 -8.37
C MET A 142 26.80 21.69 -7.86
N PRO A 143 26.79 22.74 -7.03
CA PRO A 143 28.00 23.17 -6.32
C PRO A 143 28.53 22.03 -5.45
N PHE A 144 29.82 22.01 -5.24
CA PHE A 144 30.45 20.93 -4.49
C PHE A 144 31.42 21.47 -3.42
N LEU A 145 31.62 20.64 -2.40
CA LEU A 145 32.58 20.92 -1.33
C LEU A 145 34.01 20.69 -1.84
N PRO A 146 35.05 21.19 -1.10
CA PRO A 146 36.46 20.98 -1.50
C PRO A 146 36.86 19.52 -1.68
N ASP A 147 36.16 18.57 -1.05
CA ASP A 147 36.39 17.13 -1.17
C ASP A 147 35.71 16.52 -2.41
N GLY A 148 34.96 17.32 -3.19
CA GLY A 148 34.22 16.86 -4.36
C GLY A 148 32.78 16.41 -4.11
N THR A 149 32.32 16.43 -2.87
CA THR A 149 30.94 16.05 -2.53
C THR A 149 29.96 17.11 -3.00
N PRO A 150 28.99 16.80 -3.89
CA PRO A 150 28.01 17.78 -4.35
C PRO A 150 27.04 18.15 -3.23
N LEU A 151 26.56 19.39 -3.26
CA LEU A 151 25.54 19.84 -2.33
C LEU A 151 24.18 19.20 -2.68
N ASP A 152 23.40 18.91 -1.65
CA ASP A 152 22.08 18.30 -1.80
C ASP A 152 21.01 19.31 -2.15
N ILE A 153 21.14 20.54 -1.66
CA ILE A 153 20.14 21.60 -1.85
C ILE A 153 20.81 22.97 -1.88
N VAL A 154 20.28 23.84 -2.74
CA VAL A 154 20.71 25.24 -2.82
C VAL A 154 19.49 26.12 -2.59
N LEU A 155 19.62 27.10 -1.70
CA LEU A 155 18.54 27.97 -1.27
C LEU A 155 18.69 29.39 -1.83
N ASN A 156 17.55 30.03 -2.08
CA ASN A 156 17.53 31.45 -2.48
C ASN A 156 17.88 32.31 -1.27
N PRO A 157 18.94 33.12 -1.33
CA PRO A 157 19.39 33.93 -0.20
C PRO A 157 18.44 35.08 0.16
N LEU A 158 17.54 35.49 -0.73
CA LEU A 158 16.61 36.58 -0.47
C LEU A 158 15.65 36.31 0.70
N GLY A 159 15.40 35.04 1.02
CA GLY A 159 14.58 34.68 2.17
C GLY A 159 15.23 34.95 3.52
N VAL A 160 16.57 35.04 3.59
CA VAL A 160 17.30 35.20 4.84
C VAL A 160 17.17 36.63 5.42
N PRO A 161 17.42 37.72 4.65
CA PRO A 161 17.33 39.06 5.20
C PRO A 161 15.91 39.45 5.62
N SER A 162 14.90 39.02 4.85
CA SER A 162 13.50 39.38 5.11
C SER A 162 12.94 38.74 6.37
N ARG A 163 13.47 37.60 6.80
CA ARG A 163 12.98 36.83 7.95
C ARG A 163 13.99 36.68 9.09
N MET A 164 15.19 37.20 8.92
CA MET A 164 16.26 37.16 9.93
C MET A 164 16.54 35.78 10.52
N ASN A 165 16.36 34.72 9.76
CA ASN A 165 16.60 33.33 10.17
C ASN A 165 17.75 32.73 9.35
N ILE A 166 18.82 32.37 10.01
CA ILE A 166 19.98 31.73 9.40
C ILE A 166 19.94 30.22 9.67
#